data_12a2e8ac5fbd97bdff512809057ca16f
#
_entry.id   12a2e8ac5fbd97bdff512809057ca16f
#
_cell.length_a   1.000
_cell.length_b   1.000
_cell.length_c   1.000
_cell.angle_alpha   90.00
_cell.angle_beta   90.00
_cell.angle_gamma   90.00
#
_symmetry.space_group_name_H-M   'P 1'
#
loop_
_entity.id
_entity.type
_entity.pdbx_description
1 polymer ?
#
loop_
_entity_poly.entity_id
_entity_poly.type
_entity_poly.pdbx_seq_one_letter_code
_entity_poly.pdbx_strand_id
1 'polypeptide(L)'
;MPSCEECNRKYGQIESDLRFRSWLGVDPTAPQSLGIAQSVQRSLDPSKAKREKDQRARKRQFDKLRDMVIPLSMIQADNILPDFGPVPGTAKEDLIPIGIPAEGWKAFGTKLARGSAFVLEDRYIEVDQKVDVLPPMYEEDERATKIRRAIREHGTYHRVGPGFVVGHGLAFVEKTETGLLTPLTLFRFEIWGRVRIYAQIVN
;
A
#
# COMPACT_ATOMS: atom_id res chain seq x y z
N MET A 1 13.77 8.30 10.36
CA MET A 1 13.36 9.71 10.53
C MET A 1 12.68 9.87 11.87
N PRO A 2 13.11 10.79 12.72
CA PRO A 2 12.35 11.14 13.89
C PRO A 2 11.05 11.78 13.42
N SER A 3 9.93 11.17 13.74
CA SER A 3 8.59 11.74 13.47
C SER A 3 7.99 12.19 14.79
N CYS A 4 7.24 13.30 14.79
CA CYS A 4 6.57 13.77 15.99
C CYS A 4 5.49 12.76 16.43
N GLU A 5 5.07 12.80 17.69
CA GLU A 5 4.09 11.89 18.26
C GLU A 5 2.76 11.92 17.48
N GLU A 6 2.33 13.10 17.06
CA GLU A 6 1.12 13.28 16.27
C GLU A 6 1.20 12.60 14.91
N CYS A 7 2.31 12.79 14.18
CA CYS A 7 2.57 12.12 12.90
C CYS A 7 2.61 10.60 13.08
N ASN A 8 3.29 10.10 14.10
CA ASN A 8 3.36 8.67 14.39
C ASN A 8 1.99 8.08 14.68
N ARG A 9 1.17 8.77 15.48
CA ARG A 9 -0.19 8.33 15.80
C ARG A 9 -1.08 8.30 14.55
N LYS A 10 -1.04 9.36 13.71
CA LYS A 10 -1.80 9.44 12.47
C LYS A 10 -1.42 8.32 11.50
N TYR A 11 -0.12 8.15 11.23
CA TYR A 11 0.34 7.10 10.34
C TYR A 11 0.12 5.70 10.90
N GLY A 12 0.27 5.49 12.20
CA GLY A 12 -0.03 4.20 12.84
C GLY A 12 -1.49 3.77 12.69
N GLN A 13 -2.42 4.71 12.71
CA GLN A 13 -3.83 4.42 12.42
C GLN A 13 -4.04 4.02 10.96
N ILE A 14 -3.47 4.77 10.02
CA ILE A 14 -3.53 4.46 8.58
C ILE A 14 -2.92 3.08 8.30
N GLU A 15 -1.71 2.83 8.79
CA GLU A 15 -1.01 1.56 8.60
C GLU A 15 -1.80 0.37 9.16
N SER A 16 -2.39 0.55 10.34
CA SER A 16 -3.24 -0.48 10.95
C SER A 16 -4.48 -0.76 10.10
N ASP A 17 -5.16 0.27 9.62
CA ASP A 17 -6.34 0.12 8.76
C ASP A 17 -6.00 -0.56 7.43
N LEU A 18 -4.94 -0.09 6.76
CA LEU A 18 -4.48 -0.68 5.50
C LEU A 18 -4.01 -2.13 5.66
N ARG A 19 -3.34 -2.46 6.77
CA ARG A 19 -2.92 -3.82 7.08
C ARG A 19 -4.12 -4.77 7.16
N PHE A 20 -5.21 -4.36 7.83
CA PHE A 20 -6.41 -5.19 7.94
C PHE A 20 -7.13 -5.35 6.60
N ARG A 21 -7.18 -4.31 5.78
CA ARG A 21 -7.80 -4.38 4.44
C ARG A 21 -6.97 -5.24 3.49
N SER A 22 -5.67 -5.01 3.46
CA SER A 22 -4.75 -5.73 2.57
C SER A 22 -4.67 -7.21 2.87
N TRP A 23 -4.76 -7.59 4.16
CA TRP A 23 -4.72 -9.00 4.55
C TRP A 23 -5.86 -9.82 3.92
N LEU A 24 -7.04 -9.25 3.74
CA LEU A 24 -8.17 -9.94 3.12
C LEU A 24 -7.95 -10.26 1.64
N GLY A 25 -7.06 -9.54 0.98
CA GLY A 25 -6.70 -9.75 -0.43
C GLY A 25 -5.42 -10.57 -0.64
N VAL A 26 -4.79 -11.08 0.42
CA VAL A 26 -3.48 -11.75 0.33
C VAL A 26 -3.65 -13.26 0.47
N ASP A 27 -3.00 -14.01 -0.42
CA ASP A 27 -2.93 -15.48 -0.31
C ASP A 27 -2.18 -15.88 0.97
N PRO A 28 -2.86 -16.53 1.94
CA PRO A 28 -2.25 -16.87 3.21
C PRO A 28 -1.19 -17.97 3.12
N THR A 29 -1.12 -18.67 1.99
CA THR A 29 -0.17 -19.78 1.74
C THR A 29 1.09 -19.32 1.02
N ALA A 30 1.07 -18.13 0.42
CA ALA A 30 2.21 -17.60 -0.30
C ALA A 30 3.39 -17.29 0.64
N PRO A 31 4.64 -17.61 0.25
CA PRO A 31 5.82 -17.33 1.09
C PRO A 31 5.95 -15.86 1.52
N GLN A 32 5.50 -14.93 0.68
CA GLN A 32 5.57 -13.49 0.92
C GLN A 32 4.61 -13.01 2.03
N SER A 33 3.56 -13.77 2.30
CA SER A 33 2.52 -13.46 3.28
C SER A 33 2.49 -14.44 4.47
N LEU A 34 3.43 -15.35 4.52
CA LEU A 34 3.48 -16.37 5.57
C LEU A 34 3.49 -15.74 6.97
N GLY A 35 2.58 -16.22 7.81
CA GLY A 35 2.41 -15.73 9.17
C GLY A 35 1.58 -14.45 9.34
N ILE A 36 1.28 -13.73 8.25
CA ILE A 36 0.47 -12.50 8.30
C ILE A 36 -0.96 -12.83 8.72
N ALA A 37 -1.59 -13.82 8.09
CA ALA A 37 -2.93 -14.26 8.42
C ALA A 37 -3.06 -14.58 9.91
N GLN A 38 -2.16 -15.38 10.46
CA GLN A 38 -2.14 -15.73 11.89
C GLN A 38 -1.92 -14.52 12.80
N SER A 39 -1.04 -13.59 12.38
CA SER A 39 -0.77 -12.36 13.13
C SER A 39 -2.00 -11.45 13.17
N VAL A 40 -2.69 -11.29 12.04
CA VAL A 40 -3.92 -10.48 11.96
C VAL A 40 -5.06 -11.13 12.73
N GLN A 41 -5.30 -12.44 12.57
CA GLN A 41 -6.32 -13.17 13.31
C GLN A 41 -6.12 -13.03 14.82
N ARG A 42 -4.88 -13.21 15.31
CA ARG A 42 -4.56 -13.01 16.74
C ARG A 42 -4.82 -11.58 17.20
N SER A 43 -4.60 -10.59 16.35
CA SER A 43 -4.85 -9.18 16.69
C SER A 43 -6.34 -8.80 16.68
N LEU A 44 -7.18 -9.59 16.04
CA LEU A 44 -8.64 -9.40 15.98
C LEU A 44 -9.39 -10.22 17.03
N ASP A 45 -8.77 -11.25 17.61
CA ASP A 45 -9.41 -12.15 18.57
C ASP A 45 -9.32 -11.57 19.99
N PRO A 46 -10.45 -11.09 20.59
CA PRO A 46 -10.45 -10.56 21.94
C PRO A 46 -10.02 -11.58 22.99
N SER A 47 -10.30 -12.88 22.76
CA SER A 47 -9.98 -13.97 23.71
C SER A 47 -8.47 -14.16 23.91
N LYS A 48 -7.66 -13.74 22.94
CA LYS A 48 -6.20 -13.80 23.00
C LYS A 48 -5.55 -12.61 23.72
N ALA A 49 -6.33 -11.65 24.19
CA ALA A 49 -5.81 -10.51 24.94
C ALA A 49 -5.90 -10.76 26.44
N LYS A 50 -4.81 -10.50 27.17
CA LYS A 50 -4.73 -10.69 28.62
C LYS A 50 -5.41 -9.60 29.43
N ARG A 51 -5.49 -8.37 28.86
CA ARG A 51 -6.04 -7.20 29.55
C ARG A 51 -7.37 -6.81 28.92
N GLU A 52 -8.33 -6.42 29.74
CA GLU A 52 -9.66 -6.00 29.29
C GLU A 52 -9.62 -4.82 28.30
N LYS A 53 -8.72 -3.86 28.52
CA LYS A 53 -8.48 -2.74 27.59
C LYS A 53 -8.12 -3.26 26.18
N ASP A 54 -7.27 -4.27 26.11
CA ASP A 54 -6.80 -4.84 24.84
C ASP A 54 -7.91 -5.67 24.19
N GLN A 55 -8.74 -6.38 24.99
CA GLN A 55 -9.92 -7.11 24.49
C GLN A 55 -10.90 -6.14 23.83
N ARG A 56 -11.21 -5.02 24.50
CA ARG A 56 -12.08 -3.96 23.94
C ARG A 56 -11.48 -3.34 22.67
N ALA A 57 -10.17 -3.14 22.63
CA ALA A 57 -9.50 -2.61 21.45
C ALA A 57 -9.61 -3.57 20.26
N ARG A 58 -9.37 -4.88 20.47
CA ARG A 58 -9.50 -5.92 19.44
C ARG A 58 -10.94 -6.06 18.94
N LYS A 59 -11.91 -6.01 19.85
CA LYS A 59 -13.32 -6.04 19.48
C LYS A 59 -13.68 -4.85 18.57
N ARG A 60 -13.28 -3.63 18.94
CA ARG A 60 -13.50 -2.45 18.07
C ARG A 60 -12.86 -2.58 16.71
N GLN A 61 -11.68 -3.22 16.65
CA GLN A 61 -10.99 -3.45 15.38
C GLN A 61 -11.74 -4.46 14.51
N PHE A 62 -12.25 -5.53 15.12
CA PHE A 62 -13.09 -6.52 14.44
C PHE A 62 -14.39 -5.91 13.92
N ASP A 63 -15.07 -5.10 14.76
CA ASP A 63 -16.29 -4.41 14.35
C ASP A 63 -16.04 -3.48 13.17
N LYS A 64 -14.94 -2.72 13.19
CA LYS A 64 -14.53 -1.89 12.04
C LYS A 64 -14.32 -2.70 10.78
N LEU A 65 -13.67 -3.86 10.88
CA LEU A 65 -13.45 -4.72 9.72
C LEU A 65 -14.77 -5.20 9.12
N ARG A 66 -15.72 -5.62 9.96
CA ARG A 66 -17.06 -6.00 9.52
C ARG A 66 -17.78 -4.87 8.81
N ASP A 67 -17.66 -3.64 9.32
CA ASP A 67 -18.30 -2.45 8.76
C ASP A 67 -17.64 -1.98 7.44
N MET A 68 -16.49 -2.55 7.05
CA MET A 68 -15.84 -2.30 5.77
C MET A 68 -16.43 -3.13 4.63
N VAL A 69 -17.16 -4.19 4.93
CA VAL A 69 -17.82 -5.03 3.94
C VAL A 69 -18.92 -4.23 3.25
N ILE A 70 -18.85 -4.18 1.93
CA ILE A 70 -19.83 -3.47 1.11
C ILE A 70 -20.75 -4.52 0.49
N PRO A 71 -22.08 -4.39 0.60
CA PRO A 71 -23.01 -5.29 -0.09
C PRO A 71 -22.76 -5.28 -1.59
N LEU A 72 -22.68 -6.46 -2.22
CA LEU A 72 -22.47 -6.60 -3.67
C LEU A 72 -23.48 -5.81 -4.49
N SER A 73 -24.73 -5.70 -4.00
CA SER A 73 -25.79 -4.90 -4.65
C SER A 73 -25.49 -3.40 -4.71
N MET A 74 -24.52 -2.91 -3.95
CA MET A 74 -24.11 -1.50 -3.93
C MET A 74 -22.90 -1.21 -4.81
N ILE A 75 -22.33 -2.23 -5.47
CA ILE A 75 -21.09 -2.10 -6.22
C ILE A 75 -21.33 -2.42 -7.68
N GLN A 76 -20.90 -1.51 -8.54
CA GLN A 76 -20.79 -1.83 -9.97
C GLN A 76 -19.61 -2.80 -10.16
N ALA A 77 -19.82 -3.83 -10.98
CA ALA A 77 -18.82 -4.88 -11.22
C ALA A 77 -17.46 -4.32 -11.68
N ASP A 78 -17.46 -3.20 -12.39
CA ASP A 78 -16.25 -2.52 -12.89
C ASP A 78 -15.44 -1.84 -11.79
N ASN A 79 -16.01 -1.63 -10.61
CA ASN A 79 -15.32 -1.05 -9.46
C ASN A 79 -14.68 -2.10 -8.55
N ILE A 80 -14.76 -3.38 -8.90
CA ILE A 80 -14.07 -4.46 -8.19
C ILE A 80 -12.71 -4.67 -8.84
N LEU A 81 -11.64 -4.49 -8.07
CA LEU A 81 -10.28 -4.74 -8.56
C LEU A 81 -10.13 -6.21 -8.96
N PRO A 82 -9.74 -6.48 -10.22
CA PRO A 82 -9.49 -7.84 -10.65
C PRO A 82 -8.31 -8.42 -9.88
N ASP A 83 -8.37 -9.71 -9.58
CA ASP A 83 -7.30 -10.49 -8.93
C ASP A 83 -6.83 -9.98 -7.55
N PHE A 84 -7.57 -9.07 -6.92
CA PHE A 84 -7.28 -8.59 -5.57
C PHE A 84 -8.00 -9.46 -4.51
N GLY A 85 -7.90 -10.76 -4.65
CA GLY A 85 -8.45 -11.76 -3.74
C GLY A 85 -7.37 -12.71 -3.22
N PRO A 86 -7.67 -13.49 -2.15
CA PRO A 86 -6.72 -14.44 -1.58
C PRO A 86 -6.37 -15.59 -2.55
N VAL A 87 -7.29 -15.94 -3.42
CA VAL A 87 -7.10 -16.98 -4.43
C VAL A 87 -7.20 -16.36 -5.83
N PRO A 88 -6.13 -16.45 -6.66
CA PRO A 88 -6.17 -15.99 -8.03
C PRO A 88 -7.26 -16.69 -8.85
N GLY A 89 -7.96 -15.95 -9.69
CA GLY A 89 -9.01 -16.50 -10.55
C GLY A 89 -10.34 -16.77 -9.84
N THR A 90 -10.51 -16.34 -8.57
CA THR A 90 -11.82 -16.40 -7.90
C THR A 90 -12.83 -15.54 -8.66
N ALA A 91 -14.01 -16.09 -8.95
CA ALA A 91 -15.07 -15.35 -9.61
C ALA A 91 -15.48 -14.13 -8.77
N LYS A 92 -15.84 -13.03 -9.43
CA LYS A 92 -16.19 -11.77 -8.73
C LYS A 92 -17.39 -11.96 -7.79
N GLU A 93 -18.29 -12.85 -8.12
CA GLU A 93 -19.49 -13.19 -7.35
C GLU A 93 -19.17 -13.87 -6.00
N ASP A 94 -18.01 -14.54 -5.94
CA ASP A 94 -17.54 -15.25 -4.76
C ASP A 94 -16.64 -14.36 -3.86
N LEU A 95 -16.38 -13.12 -4.27
CA LEU A 95 -15.57 -12.17 -3.52
C LEU A 95 -16.41 -11.36 -2.54
N ILE A 96 -15.88 -11.12 -1.37
CA ILE A 96 -16.44 -10.18 -0.39
C ILE A 96 -15.78 -8.82 -0.63
N PRO A 97 -16.50 -7.84 -1.19
CA PRO A 97 -15.93 -6.54 -1.47
C PRO A 97 -15.74 -5.72 -0.19
N ILE A 98 -14.60 -5.07 -0.10
CA ILE A 98 -14.25 -4.15 0.98
C ILE A 98 -13.85 -2.79 0.41
N GLY A 99 -14.28 -1.73 1.08
CA GLY A 99 -13.91 -0.37 0.71
C GLY A 99 -12.42 -0.12 0.87
N ILE A 100 -11.77 0.48 -0.12
CA ILE A 100 -10.35 0.87 -0.07
C ILE A 100 -10.25 2.38 0.05
N PRO A 101 -9.69 2.92 1.15
CA PRO A 101 -9.56 4.37 1.35
C PRO A 101 -8.38 4.90 0.50
N ALA A 102 -8.67 5.48 -0.66
CA ALA A 102 -7.65 6.01 -1.58
C ALA A 102 -6.69 7.00 -0.89
N GLU A 103 -7.23 7.91 -0.07
CA GLU A 103 -6.41 8.88 0.65
C GLU A 103 -5.48 8.25 1.70
N GLY A 104 -5.93 7.19 2.35
CA GLY A 104 -5.08 6.40 3.25
C GLY A 104 -3.90 5.77 2.52
N TRP A 105 -4.15 5.19 1.34
CA TRP A 105 -3.11 4.61 0.49
C TRP A 105 -2.14 5.67 -0.04
N LYS A 106 -2.63 6.85 -0.45
CA LYS A 106 -1.78 7.96 -0.88
C LYS A 106 -0.86 8.43 0.25
N ALA A 107 -1.41 8.65 1.46
CA ALA A 107 -0.63 9.06 2.62
C ALA A 107 0.43 8.01 2.98
N PHE A 108 0.07 6.73 2.96
CA PHE A 108 1.01 5.64 3.21
C PHE A 108 2.10 5.54 2.13
N GLY A 109 1.73 5.60 0.86
CA GLY A 109 2.68 5.61 -0.26
C GLY A 109 3.64 6.81 -0.23
N THR A 110 3.14 8.00 0.16
CA THR A 110 3.98 9.19 0.38
C THR A 110 5.02 8.94 1.47
N LYS A 111 4.61 8.35 2.60
CA LYS A 111 5.54 7.98 3.68
C LYS A 111 6.60 6.99 3.19
N LEU A 112 6.19 5.96 2.46
CA LEU A 112 7.11 4.97 1.88
C LEU A 112 8.10 5.62 0.92
N ALA A 113 7.63 6.48 0.01
CA ALA A 113 8.48 7.14 -0.97
C ALA A 113 9.53 8.06 -0.31
N ARG A 114 9.12 8.88 0.65
CA ARG A 114 10.04 9.73 1.42
C ARG A 114 11.07 8.92 2.21
N GLY A 115 10.63 7.86 2.88
CA GLY A 115 11.53 6.97 3.61
C GLY A 115 12.50 6.23 2.70
N SER A 116 12.05 5.80 1.53
CA SER A 116 12.91 5.12 0.55
C SER A 116 13.91 6.07 -0.11
N ALA A 117 13.53 7.30 -0.44
CA ALA A 117 14.46 8.31 -0.93
C ALA A 117 15.57 8.59 0.08
N PHE A 118 15.23 8.68 1.36
CA PHE A 118 16.22 8.84 2.42
C PHE A 118 17.18 7.65 2.51
N VAL A 119 16.66 6.41 2.46
CA VAL A 119 17.49 5.20 2.64
C VAL A 119 18.30 4.86 1.40
N LEU A 120 17.74 5.06 0.20
CA LEU A 120 18.35 4.59 -1.05
C LEU A 120 19.17 5.67 -1.76
N GLU A 121 18.84 6.96 -1.54
CA GLU A 121 19.47 8.08 -2.22
C GLU A 121 20.19 9.03 -1.26
N ASP A 122 20.16 8.75 0.06
CA ASP A 122 20.62 9.68 1.11
C ASP A 122 20.02 11.08 0.96
N ARG A 123 18.77 11.15 0.48
CA ARG A 123 18.08 12.37 0.14
C ARG A 123 16.88 12.62 1.03
N TYR A 124 16.86 13.78 1.65
CA TYR A 124 15.71 14.24 2.42
C TYR A 124 14.67 14.88 1.49
N ILE A 125 13.43 14.44 1.62
CA ILE A 125 12.29 15.01 0.87
C ILE A 125 11.52 15.93 1.79
N GLU A 126 11.51 17.21 1.47
CA GLU A 126 10.81 18.24 2.23
C GLU A 126 9.30 17.97 2.30
N VAL A 127 8.66 18.50 3.36
CA VAL A 127 7.24 18.23 3.62
C VAL A 127 6.34 18.78 2.51
N ASP A 128 6.71 19.91 1.93
CA ASP A 128 6.00 20.60 0.85
C ASP A 128 6.34 20.03 -0.55
N GLN A 129 7.45 19.28 -0.68
CA GLN A 129 7.80 18.64 -1.93
C GLN A 129 6.74 17.59 -2.32
N LYS A 130 6.20 17.76 -3.53
CA LYS A 130 5.12 16.92 -4.03
C LYS A 130 5.60 15.50 -4.29
N VAL A 131 4.90 14.55 -3.68
CA VAL A 131 4.98 13.12 -3.97
C VAL A 131 3.67 12.71 -4.62
N ASP A 132 3.71 12.32 -5.87
CA ASP A 132 2.53 11.78 -6.56
C ASP A 132 2.48 10.26 -6.34
N VAL A 133 1.34 9.78 -5.83
CA VAL A 133 1.15 8.38 -5.45
C VAL A 133 -0.05 7.80 -6.17
N LEU A 134 0.16 6.66 -6.81
CA LEU A 134 -0.88 5.82 -7.39
C LEU A 134 -1.16 4.64 -6.45
N PRO A 135 -2.30 4.65 -5.76
CA PRO A 135 -2.75 3.55 -4.91
C PRO A 135 -2.98 2.24 -5.69
N PRO A 136 -3.16 1.10 -5.03
CA PRO A 136 -3.31 -0.21 -5.69
C PRO A 136 -4.45 -0.29 -6.71
N MET A 137 -5.54 0.48 -6.53
CA MET A 137 -6.66 0.53 -7.47
C MET A 137 -6.30 1.13 -8.85
N TYR A 138 -5.12 1.73 -8.98
CA TYR A 138 -4.64 2.32 -10.23
C TYR A 138 -3.50 1.51 -10.86
N GLU A 139 -3.41 0.21 -10.60
CA GLU A 139 -2.34 -0.62 -11.16
C GLU A 139 -2.35 -0.66 -12.70
N GLU A 140 -3.53 -0.56 -13.32
CA GLU A 140 -3.72 -0.51 -14.77
C GLU A 140 -3.63 0.93 -15.35
N ASP A 141 -3.43 1.94 -14.52
CA ASP A 141 -3.19 3.32 -14.98
C ASP A 141 -1.94 3.38 -15.86
N GLU A 142 -1.99 4.19 -16.91
CA GLU A 142 -0.87 4.38 -17.85
C GLU A 142 0.40 4.85 -17.13
N ARG A 143 0.26 5.70 -16.09
CA ARG A 143 1.38 6.18 -15.29
C ARG A 143 2.02 5.05 -14.49
N ALA A 144 1.22 4.18 -13.86
CA ALA A 144 1.71 2.99 -13.17
C ALA A 144 2.48 2.08 -14.13
N THR A 145 1.96 1.89 -15.34
CA THR A 145 2.61 1.11 -16.39
C THR A 145 3.95 1.74 -16.82
N LYS A 146 4.01 3.06 -16.99
CA LYS A 146 5.25 3.78 -17.29
C LYS A 146 6.29 3.63 -16.17
N ILE A 147 5.88 3.82 -14.92
CA ILE A 147 6.77 3.66 -13.75
C ILE A 147 7.30 2.22 -13.68
N ARG A 148 6.41 1.23 -13.79
CA ARG A 148 6.78 -0.19 -13.78
C ARG A 148 7.77 -0.54 -14.88
N ARG A 149 7.56 -0.02 -16.09
CA ARG A 149 8.45 -0.22 -17.23
C ARG A 149 9.82 0.40 -16.98
N ALA A 150 9.87 1.67 -16.57
CA ALA A 150 11.11 2.38 -16.32
C ALA A 150 11.96 1.69 -15.24
N ILE A 151 11.33 1.27 -14.13
CA ILE A 151 12.03 0.54 -13.06
C ILE A 151 12.52 -0.83 -13.53
N ARG A 152 11.74 -1.55 -14.34
CA ARG A 152 12.15 -2.86 -14.88
C ARG A 152 13.34 -2.75 -15.82
N GLU A 153 13.39 -1.70 -16.65
CA GLU A 153 14.42 -1.53 -17.67
C GLU A 153 15.71 -0.89 -17.13
N HIS A 154 15.58 0.03 -16.17
CA HIS A 154 16.70 0.89 -15.73
C HIS A 154 16.83 1.02 -14.22
N GLY A 155 15.98 0.38 -13.45
CA GLY A 155 15.96 0.49 -12.00
C GLY A 155 16.59 -0.67 -11.26
N THR A 156 16.48 -0.61 -9.95
CA THR A 156 16.95 -1.64 -9.01
C THR A 156 15.80 -2.13 -8.15
N TYR A 157 15.91 -3.35 -7.61
CA TYR A 157 14.94 -3.93 -6.69
C TYR A 157 15.62 -4.27 -5.37
N HIS A 158 15.05 -3.78 -4.29
CA HIS A 158 15.52 -4.01 -2.92
C HIS A 158 14.47 -4.82 -2.16
N ARG A 159 14.85 -5.99 -1.68
CA ARG A 159 13.98 -6.84 -0.87
C ARG A 159 14.23 -6.58 0.60
N VAL A 160 13.17 -6.18 1.32
CA VAL A 160 13.18 -5.95 2.77
C VAL A 160 12.34 -7.03 3.43
N GLY A 161 12.97 -8.12 3.78
CA GLY A 161 12.27 -9.31 4.29
C GLY A 161 11.45 -10.05 3.21
N PRO A 162 10.65 -11.05 3.61
CA PRO A 162 9.91 -11.89 2.66
C PRO A 162 8.74 -11.17 1.97
N GLY A 163 8.15 -10.19 2.63
CA GLY A 163 6.87 -9.59 2.20
C GLY A 163 6.95 -8.17 1.66
N PHE A 164 8.13 -7.57 1.53
CA PHE A 164 8.24 -6.19 1.07
C PHE A 164 9.38 -6.02 0.06
N VAL A 165 9.05 -5.48 -1.10
CA VAL A 165 10.01 -5.18 -2.18
C VAL A 165 9.85 -3.73 -2.59
N VAL A 166 10.97 -3.03 -2.72
CA VAL A 166 11.03 -1.67 -3.26
C VAL A 166 11.72 -1.72 -4.62
N GLY A 167 11.02 -1.39 -5.67
CA GLY A 167 11.60 -1.03 -6.96
C GLY A 167 11.92 0.45 -6.96
N HIS A 168 13.12 0.82 -7.39
CA HIS A 168 13.61 2.19 -7.42
C HIS A 168 14.26 2.48 -8.77
N GLY A 169 14.02 3.67 -9.32
CA GLY A 169 14.61 4.10 -10.58
C GLY A 169 14.54 5.60 -10.77
N LEU A 170 15.29 6.09 -11.75
CA LEU A 170 15.29 7.48 -12.18
C LEU A 170 14.71 7.57 -13.59
N ALA A 171 13.95 8.61 -13.85
CA ALA A 171 13.49 8.99 -15.17
C ALA A 171 13.64 10.49 -15.38
N PHE A 172 13.52 10.92 -16.62
CA PHE A 172 13.53 12.34 -16.98
C PHE A 172 12.25 12.64 -17.72
N VAL A 173 11.63 13.77 -17.37
CA VAL A 173 10.46 14.30 -18.07
C VAL A 173 10.80 15.67 -18.61
N GLU A 174 10.56 15.85 -19.88
CA GLU A 174 10.71 17.15 -20.54
C GLU A 174 9.53 18.05 -20.15
N LYS A 175 9.83 19.22 -19.59
CA LYS A 175 8.82 20.24 -19.36
C LYS A 175 8.45 20.88 -20.71
N THR A 176 7.21 20.70 -21.11
CA THR A 176 6.67 21.18 -22.40
C THR A 176 6.88 22.68 -22.65
N GLU A 177 6.91 23.48 -21.59
CA GLU A 177 7.04 24.93 -21.68
C GLU A 177 8.49 25.41 -21.86
N THR A 178 9.47 24.64 -21.39
CA THR A 178 10.87 25.07 -21.33
C THR A 178 11.84 24.15 -22.05
N GLY A 179 11.40 22.97 -22.47
CA GLY A 179 12.27 21.90 -23.02
C GLY A 179 13.28 21.34 -22.03
N LEU A 180 13.22 21.75 -20.76
CA LEU A 180 14.14 21.30 -19.74
C LEU A 180 13.77 19.91 -19.24
N LEU A 181 14.78 19.04 -19.15
CA LEU A 181 14.63 17.72 -18.53
C LEU A 181 14.60 17.85 -17.01
N THR A 182 13.48 17.44 -16.42
CA THR A 182 13.32 17.39 -14.96
C THR A 182 13.49 15.94 -14.51
N PRO A 183 14.42 15.66 -13.59
CA PRO A 183 14.59 14.33 -13.07
C PRO A 183 13.44 13.94 -12.14
N LEU A 184 13.00 12.70 -12.26
CA LEU A 184 11.99 12.08 -11.41
C LEU A 184 12.62 10.88 -10.70
N THR A 185 12.40 10.78 -9.40
CA THR A 185 12.62 9.52 -8.69
C THR A 185 11.34 8.70 -8.71
N LEU A 186 11.46 7.45 -9.12
CA LEU A 186 10.36 6.51 -9.28
C LEU A 186 10.45 5.39 -8.26
N PHE A 187 9.32 5.05 -7.67
CA PHE A 187 9.19 3.93 -6.74
C PHE A 187 8.05 3.01 -7.14
N ARG A 188 8.28 1.71 -6.94
CA ARG A 188 7.26 0.66 -6.92
C ARG A 188 7.40 -0.09 -5.60
N PHE A 189 6.38 -0.05 -4.79
CA PHE A 189 6.29 -0.83 -3.56
C PHE A 189 5.42 -2.05 -3.81
N GLU A 190 5.93 -3.22 -3.49
CA GLU A 190 5.16 -4.45 -3.51
C GLU A 190 5.12 -5.02 -2.09
N ILE A 191 3.90 -5.19 -1.58
CA ILE A 191 3.64 -5.65 -0.23
C ILE A 191 2.94 -7.00 -0.31
N TRP A 192 3.52 -8.01 0.31
CA TRP A 192 3.04 -9.40 0.35
C TRP A 192 2.79 -10.02 -1.02
N GLY A 193 3.53 -9.57 -2.03
CA GLY A 193 3.43 -10.06 -3.40
C GLY A 193 2.15 -9.66 -4.16
N ARG A 194 1.24 -8.89 -3.53
CA ARG A 194 -0.08 -8.57 -4.11
C ARG A 194 -0.36 -7.08 -4.18
N VAL A 195 -0.15 -6.36 -3.08
CA VAL A 195 -0.46 -4.94 -3.00
C VAL A 195 0.67 -4.15 -3.65
N ARG A 196 0.37 -3.40 -4.69
CA ARG A 196 1.33 -2.57 -5.42
C ARG A 196 0.95 -1.10 -5.34
N ILE A 197 1.92 -0.29 -4.97
CA ILE A 197 1.81 1.17 -4.91
C ILE A 197 2.92 1.73 -5.78
N TYR A 198 2.60 2.73 -6.57
CA TYR A 198 3.60 3.45 -7.36
C TYR A 198 3.69 4.88 -6.85
N ALA A 199 4.90 5.42 -6.85
CA ALA A 199 5.13 6.81 -6.47
C ALA A 199 6.19 7.45 -7.35
N GLN A 200 6.06 8.76 -7.54
CA GLN A 200 7.06 9.58 -8.19
C GLN A 200 7.30 10.86 -7.40
N ILE A 201 8.56 11.27 -7.36
CA ILE A 201 9.01 12.51 -6.74
C ILE A 201 9.68 13.35 -7.81
N VAL A 202 9.23 14.59 -7.95
CA VAL A 202 9.89 15.58 -8.81
C VAL A 202 11.12 16.09 -8.06
N ASN A 203 12.27 15.97 -8.68
CA ASN A 203 13.56 16.39 -8.09
C ASN A 203 13.88 17.85 -8.38
#